data_09a72316c5b70674a300ecf1f38513db
#
_entry.id   09a72316c5b70674a300ecf1f38513db
#
_cell.length_a   1.000
_cell.length_b   1.000
_cell.length_c   1.000
_cell.angle_alpha   90.00
_cell.angle_beta   90.00
_cell.angle_gamma   90.00
#
_symmetry.space_group_name_H-M   'P 1'
#
loop_
_entity.id
_entity.type
_entity.pdbx_description
1 polymer ?
#
loop_
_entity_poly.entity_id
_entity_poly.type
_entity_poly.pdbx_seq_one_letter_code
_entity_poly.pdbx_strand_id
1 'polypeptide(L)'
;MLVALVGGCAKSPSDKATQQQDKEPYRIGAVVDISGGAASLGEPERDTLKMLVDDLNAKGGINGHPVELTILDNKSLETEAVLAAKRLIDQNKVLAVLGCSASGTSLAMIDTVQKANVPMISMAASAKIVEPVKDRYWVFKTAQSDIVVANKIAKYLAAKGIKDVAFLSMNNAFGDSGRVNFEKAAPANGLNIVLAEKFEATDKDMTSQLAKVKASKAQATVVWAIPPSAAIITKNFRDLGLDMPLIQTHGIGNKAFLDLAGDAANGVIAPMGKLVVAEQLPDSDPQKAALLAYISSYEKKFNARPSTFGGHAHDAFNLAVKAIGEAGPDRQKIRDALEQTTGFVGISGVFNLSAQDHNGLGEDSMVMVEIKDGQWKLLE
;
A
#
# COMPACT_ATOMS: atom_id res chain seq x y z
N MET A 1 -43.87 78.36 -23.57
CA MET A 1 -44.43 77.13 -22.90
C MET A 1 -43.41 76.04 -22.98
N LEU A 2 -42.64 75.89 -21.88
CA LEU A 2 -41.50 74.95 -21.81
C LEU A 2 -42.00 73.65 -21.14
N VAL A 3 -41.90 72.55 -21.83
CA VAL A 3 -42.20 71.22 -21.27
C VAL A 3 -40.88 70.54 -20.91
N ALA A 4 -40.65 70.35 -19.63
CA ALA A 4 -39.50 69.61 -19.10
C ALA A 4 -39.83 68.13 -19.06
N LEU A 5 -39.06 67.31 -19.80
CA LEU A 5 -39.05 65.81 -19.70
C LEU A 5 -38.12 65.37 -18.58
N VAL A 6 -38.69 64.76 -17.54
CA VAL A 6 -37.95 64.12 -16.48
C VAL A 6 -37.65 62.68 -16.92
N GLY A 7 -36.39 62.39 -17.24
CA GLY A 7 -35.91 61.04 -17.50
C GLY A 7 -35.63 60.27 -16.19
N GLY A 8 -36.45 59.27 -15.89
CA GLY A 8 -36.20 58.37 -14.78
C GLY A 8 -35.12 57.35 -15.12
N CYS A 9 -33.97 57.40 -14.45
CA CYS A 9 -32.96 56.32 -14.47
C CYS A 9 -33.44 55.11 -13.65
N ALA A 10 -33.87 54.06 -14.33
CA ALA A 10 -34.04 52.75 -13.73
C ALA A 10 -32.65 52.14 -13.41
N LYS A 11 -32.34 51.97 -12.14
CA LYS A 11 -31.19 51.21 -11.70
C LYS A 11 -31.45 49.71 -11.99
N SER A 12 -30.67 49.10 -12.89
CA SER A 12 -30.60 47.66 -13.07
C SER A 12 -30.13 47.00 -11.78
N PRO A 13 -30.68 45.82 -11.40
CA PRO A 13 -30.11 45.04 -10.31
C PRO A 13 -28.71 44.58 -10.70
N SER A 14 -27.73 45.03 -9.95
CA SER A 14 -26.37 44.49 -10.06
C SER A 14 -26.40 43.00 -9.70
N ASP A 15 -26.14 42.16 -10.68
CA ASP A 15 -25.76 40.78 -10.47
C ASP A 15 -24.56 40.78 -9.51
N LYS A 16 -24.83 40.46 -8.25
CA LYS A 16 -23.79 40.02 -7.33
C LYS A 16 -23.39 38.63 -7.77
N ALA A 17 -22.55 38.54 -8.79
CA ALA A 17 -21.70 37.38 -8.97
C ALA A 17 -20.88 37.26 -7.67
N THR A 18 -21.24 36.33 -6.82
CA THR A 18 -20.45 35.94 -5.66
C THR A 18 -19.12 35.50 -6.24
N GLN A 19 -18.10 36.37 -6.19
CA GLN A 19 -16.71 35.91 -6.42
C GLN A 19 -16.44 34.87 -5.37
N GLN A 20 -16.53 33.59 -5.74
CA GLN A 20 -16.03 32.50 -4.98
C GLN A 20 -14.53 32.73 -4.93
N GLN A 21 -14.05 33.28 -3.81
CA GLN A 21 -12.63 33.50 -3.57
C GLN A 21 -11.97 32.15 -3.62
N ASP A 22 -11.17 31.87 -4.66
CA ASP A 22 -10.43 30.63 -4.80
C ASP A 22 -9.56 30.46 -3.56
N LYS A 23 -9.93 29.50 -2.73
CA LYS A 23 -9.19 29.19 -1.51
C LYS A 23 -7.83 28.64 -1.88
N GLU A 24 -6.79 29.00 -1.12
CA GLU A 24 -5.46 28.44 -1.27
C GLU A 24 -5.49 26.89 -1.23
N PRO A 25 -4.80 26.22 -2.15
CA PRO A 25 -4.83 24.77 -2.21
C PRO A 25 -4.15 24.11 -1.02
N TYR A 26 -4.67 22.97 -0.58
CA TYR A 26 -3.96 22.07 0.31
C TYR A 26 -2.98 21.20 -0.49
N ARG A 27 -1.69 21.29 -0.14
CA ARG A 27 -0.62 20.59 -0.87
C ARG A 27 -0.31 19.26 -0.21
N ILE A 28 -0.41 18.19 -0.98
CA ILE A 28 -0.03 16.83 -0.59
C ILE A 28 1.10 16.38 -1.51
N GLY A 29 2.13 15.76 -0.94
CA GLY A 29 3.22 15.18 -1.72
C GLY A 29 3.11 13.66 -1.75
N ALA A 30 3.57 13.04 -2.83
CA ALA A 30 3.75 11.61 -2.90
C ALA A 30 5.13 11.26 -3.46
N VAL A 31 5.82 10.31 -2.84
CA VAL A 31 7.06 9.72 -3.33
C VAL A 31 6.77 8.26 -3.62
N VAL A 32 6.88 7.85 -4.89
CA VAL A 32 6.39 6.55 -5.37
C VAL A 32 7.46 5.88 -6.22
N ASP A 33 7.56 4.58 -6.15
CA ASP A 33 8.51 3.77 -6.94
C ASP A 33 7.96 3.54 -8.37
N ILE A 34 7.80 4.60 -9.18
CA ILE A 34 7.15 4.53 -10.51
C ILE A 34 8.03 3.83 -11.54
N SER A 35 9.34 3.90 -11.38
CA SER A 35 10.32 3.20 -12.22
C SER A 35 11.29 2.38 -11.37
N GLY A 36 12.10 1.53 -12.02
CA GLY A 36 13.05 0.65 -11.35
C GLY A 36 12.44 -0.68 -10.90
N GLY A 37 13.06 -1.32 -9.91
CA GLY A 37 12.75 -2.69 -9.49
C GLY A 37 11.38 -2.89 -8.83
N ALA A 38 10.76 -1.83 -8.31
CA ALA A 38 9.46 -1.85 -7.66
C ALA A 38 8.36 -1.12 -8.47
N ALA A 39 8.58 -0.88 -9.76
CA ALA A 39 7.63 -0.16 -10.63
C ALA A 39 6.22 -0.79 -10.62
N SER A 40 6.13 -2.13 -10.56
CA SER A 40 4.85 -2.85 -10.50
C SER A 40 4.02 -2.54 -9.24
N LEU A 41 4.62 -1.95 -8.22
CA LEU A 41 3.96 -1.43 -7.02
C LEU A 41 3.56 0.03 -7.23
N GLY A 42 4.51 0.86 -7.66
CA GLY A 42 4.35 2.31 -7.70
C GLY A 42 3.47 2.82 -8.84
N GLU A 43 3.43 2.15 -9.97
CA GLU A 43 2.56 2.57 -11.08
C GLU A 43 1.07 2.58 -10.71
N PRO A 44 0.49 1.50 -10.15
CA PRO A 44 -0.92 1.51 -9.71
C PRO A 44 -1.17 2.46 -8.53
N GLU A 45 -0.17 2.72 -7.67
CA GLU A 45 -0.27 3.74 -6.61
C GLU A 45 -0.40 5.14 -7.21
N ARG A 46 0.49 5.51 -8.15
CA ARG A 46 0.43 6.77 -8.90
C ARG A 46 -0.93 6.98 -9.56
N ASP A 47 -1.42 5.95 -10.25
CA ASP A 47 -2.67 6.04 -11.01
C ASP A 47 -3.86 6.23 -10.06
N THR A 48 -3.88 5.49 -8.94
CA THR A 48 -4.89 5.66 -7.90
C THR A 48 -4.87 7.08 -7.31
N LEU A 49 -3.69 7.59 -6.95
CA LEU A 49 -3.54 8.94 -6.39
C LEU A 49 -4.05 10.02 -7.36
N LYS A 50 -3.73 9.92 -8.65
CA LYS A 50 -4.24 10.82 -9.69
C LYS A 50 -5.76 10.74 -9.83
N MET A 51 -6.32 9.53 -9.80
CA MET A 51 -7.76 9.35 -9.85
C MET A 51 -8.46 10.02 -8.69
N LEU A 52 -7.96 9.80 -7.49
CA LEU A 52 -8.61 10.30 -6.27
C LEU A 52 -8.54 11.82 -6.15
N VAL A 53 -7.42 12.45 -6.52
CA VAL A 53 -7.32 13.91 -6.45
C VAL A 53 -8.21 14.58 -7.48
N ASP A 54 -8.33 14.02 -8.70
CA ASP A 54 -9.24 14.54 -9.73
C ASP A 54 -10.70 14.47 -9.23
N ASP A 55 -11.12 13.31 -8.69
CA ASP A 55 -12.46 13.09 -8.17
C ASP A 55 -12.78 13.98 -6.96
N LEU A 56 -11.80 14.18 -6.06
CA LEU A 56 -11.95 15.05 -4.90
C LEU A 56 -12.11 16.53 -5.32
N ASN A 57 -11.27 16.98 -6.23
CA ASN A 57 -11.33 18.38 -6.72
C ASN A 57 -12.61 18.66 -7.52
N ALA A 58 -13.09 17.69 -8.29
CA ALA A 58 -14.38 17.80 -8.98
C ALA A 58 -15.57 17.94 -8.01
N LYS A 59 -15.41 17.46 -6.76
CA LYS A 59 -16.41 17.60 -5.67
C LYS A 59 -16.19 18.84 -4.80
N GLY A 60 -15.24 19.71 -5.15
CA GLY A 60 -14.96 20.97 -4.42
C GLY A 60 -13.80 20.89 -3.43
N GLY A 61 -12.99 19.85 -3.47
CA GLY A 61 -11.78 19.68 -2.63
C GLY A 61 -12.08 19.42 -1.16
N ILE A 62 -11.14 19.74 -0.28
CA ILE A 62 -11.26 19.59 1.18
C ILE A 62 -11.80 20.91 1.76
N ASN A 63 -13.01 20.89 2.30
CA ASN A 63 -13.66 22.09 2.89
C ASN A 63 -13.65 23.30 1.95
N GLY A 64 -13.75 23.05 0.62
CA GLY A 64 -13.73 24.07 -0.41
C GLY A 64 -12.32 24.55 -0.81
N HIS A 65 -11.27 23.93 -0.30
CA HIS A 65 -9.88 24.11 -0.75
C HIS A 65 -9.55 23.04 -1.78
N PRO A 66 -9.07 23.39 -2.99
CA PRO A 66 -8.59 22.38 -3.93
C PRO A 66 -7.35 21.67 -3.35
N VAL A 67 -7.13 20.42 -3.78
CA VAL A 67 -5.92 19.65 -3.43
C VAL A 67 -4.93 19.74 -4.58
N GLU A 68 -3.72 20.20 -4.29
CA GLU A 68 -2.57 20.14 -5.18
C GLU A 68 -1.72 18.92 -4.81
N LEU A 69 -1.70 17.91 -5.67
CA LEU A 69 -0.92 16.69 -5.47
C LEU A 69 0.34 16.72 -6.34
N THR A 70 1.52 16.67 -5.69
CA THR A 70 2.81 16.52 -6.37
C THR A 70 3.31 15.10 -6.19
N ILE A 71 3.45 14.35 -7.30
CA ILE A 71 3.97 12.98 -7.29
C ILE A 71 5.38 12.97 -7.87
N LEU A 72 6.34 12.41 -7.14
CA LEU A 72 7.74 12.26 -7.54
C LEU A 72 8.13 10.79 -7.60
N ASP A 73 8.80 10.40 -8.69
CA ASP A 73 9.39 9.08 -8.88
C ASP A 73 10.73 8.99 -8.14
N ASN A 74 10.87 8.00 -7.24
CA ASN A 74 12.14 7.72 -6.57
C ASN A 74 13.00 6.68 -7.30
N LYS A 75 12.54 6.15 -8.45
CA LYS A 75 13.25 5.16 -9.28
C LYS A 75 13.62 3.88 -8.54
N SER A 76 12.90 3.55 -7.47
CA SER A 76 13.19 2.45 -6.55
C SER A 76 14.57 2.58 -5.85
N LEU A 77 15.06 3.82 -5.66
CA LEU A 77 16.34 4.14 -5.03
C LEU A 77 16.12 4.92 -3.74
N GLU A 78 16.75 4.49 -2.65
CA GLU A 78 16.64 5.11 -1.34
C GLU A 78 17.15 6.57 -1.34
N THR A 79 18.24 6.84 -2.07
CA THR A 79 18.80 8.19 -2.21
C THR A 79 17.85 9.15 -2.92
N GLU A 80 17.18 8.69 -3.99
CA GLU A 80 16.19 9.47 -4.74
C GLU A 80 14.93 9.71 -3.88
N ALA A 81 14.52 8.74 -3.07
CA ALA A 81 13.40 8.90 -2.15
C ALA A 81 13.66 10.03 -1.13
N VAL A 82 14.87 10.09 -0.55
CA VAL A 82 15.27 11.18 0.37
C VAL A 82 15.28 12.53 -0.33
N LEU A 83 15.80 12.62 -1.55
CA LEU A 83 15.82 13.87 -2.33
C LEU A 83 14.42 14.33 -2.69
N ALA A 84 13.55 13.39 -3.09
CA ALA A 84 12.14 13.67 -3.39
C ALA A 84 11.40 14.19 -2.15
N ALA A 85 11.55 13.54 -1.00
CA ALA A 85 10.95 13.98 0.25
C ALA A 85 11.38 15.41 0.63
N LYS A 86 12.68 15.71 0.57
CA LYS A 86 13.21 17.07 0.82
C LYS A 86 12.58 18.09 -0.13
N ARG A 87 12.49 17.78 -1.43
CA ARG A 87 11.88 18.67 -2.42
C ARG A 87 10.41 18.95 -2.08
N LEU A 88 9.62 17.93 -1.76
CA LEU A 88 8.22 18.10 -1.37
C LEU A 88 8.07 18.98 -0.13
N ILE A 89 8.93 18.78 0.87
CA ILE A 89 8.88 19.52 2.12
C ILE A 89 9.35 20.97 1.95
N ASP A 90 10.52 21.16 1.33
CA ASP A 90 11.20 22.45 1.30
C ASP A 90 10.71 23.38 0.20
N GLN A 91 10.36 22.83 -0.97
CA GLN A 91 9.93 23.61 -2.14
C GLN A 91 8.41 23.62 -2.29
N ASN A 92 7.78 22.44 -2.25
CA ASN A 92 6.32 22.33 -2.42
C ASN A 92 5.52 22.62 -1.14
N LYS A 93 6.17 22.70 0.03
CA LYS A 93 5.54 23.00 1.34
C LYS A 93 4.33 22.13 1.65
N VAL A 94 4.44 20.83 1.38
CA VAL A 94 3.34 19.86 1.55
C VAL A 94 2.92 19.71 3.01
N LEU A 95 1.63 19.44 3.22
CA LEU A 95 1.04 19.18 4.54
C LEU A 95 1.28 17.75 5.01
N ALA A 96 1.35 16.81 4.08
CA ALA A 96 1.63 15.39 4.32
C ALA A 96 2.41 14.80 3.14
N VAL A 97 3.17 13.73 3.40
CA VAL A 97 3.88 12.93 2.39
C VAL A 97 3.30 11.52 2.37
N LEU A 98 2.85 11.07 1.20
CA LEU A 98 2.39 9.71 0.94
C LEU A 98 3.53 8.90 0.30
N GLY A 99 3.75 7.68 0.74
CA GLY A 99 4.79 6.82 0.17
C GLY A 99 5.90 6.43 1.16
N CYS A 100 6.87 5.65 0.74
CA CYS A 100 7.04 5.08 -0.61
C CYS A 100 6.28 3.75 -0.79
N SER A 101 6.44 3.18 -1.99
CA SER A 101 5.87 1.87 -2.34
C SER A 101 6.67 0.72 -1.71
N ALA A 102 8.00 0.82 -1.70
CA ALA A 102 8.90 -0.21 -1.17
C ALA A 102 9.39 0.11 0.25
N SER A 103 9.73 -0.94 1.01
CA SER A 103 10.14 -0.80 2.41
C SER A 103 11.46 -0.03 2.57
N GLY A 104 12.45 -0.28 1.73
CA GLY A 104 13.76 0.40 1.80
C GLY A 104 13.63 1.91 1.55
N THR A 105 12.93 2.29 0.49
CA THR A 105 12.69 3.69 0.11
C THR A 105 11.85 4.42 1.18
N SER A 106 10.85 3.74 1.78
CA SER A 106 10.09 4.28 2.92
C SER A 106 10.96 4.53 4.14
N LEU A 107 11.79 3.55 4.54
CA LEU A 107 12.67 3.66 5.69
C LEU A 107 13.68 4.81 5.53
N ALA A 108 14.19 5.00 4.32
CA ALA A 108 15.16 6.07 4.03
C ALA A 108 14.59 7.49 4.24
N MET A 109 13.28 7.69 4.03
CA MET A 109 12.65 9.00 4.19
C MET A 109 12.34 9.39 5.64
N ILE A 110 12.31 8.44 6.57
CA ILE A 110 11.80 8.65 7.94
C ILE A 110 12.49 9.82 8.64
N ASP A 111 13.81 9.84 8.65
CA ASP A 111 14.57 10.91 9.29
C ASP A 111 14.27 12.30 8.70
N THR A 112 14.04 12.35 7.39
CA THR A 112 13.74 13.60 6.69
C THR A 112 12.36 14.15 7.12
N VAL A 113 11.33 13.33 7.13
CA VAL A 113 9.98 13.76 7.49
C VAL A 113 9.86 14.06 8.98
N GLN A 114 10.53 13.28 9.85
CA GLN A 114 10.52 13.52 11.28
C GLN A 114 11.21 14.82 11.68
N LYS A 115 12.37 15.12 11.11
CA LYS A 115 13.10 16.39 11.35
C LYS A 115 12.32 17.60 10.85
N ALA A 116 11.51 17.44 9.82
CA ALA A 116 10.69 18.49 9.24
C ALA A 116 9.29 18.62 9.88
N ASN A 117 8.94 17.74 10.80
CA ASN A 117 7.61 17.66 11.42
C ASN A 117 6.50 17.57 10.36
N VAL A 118 6.63 16.64 9.42
CA VAL A 118 5.65 16.40 8.36
C VAL A 118 5.11 14.99 8.49
N PRO A 119 3.78 14.80 8.61
CA PRO A 119 3.19 13.46 8.62
C PRO A 119 3.53 12.70 7.34
N MET A 120 3.97 11.46 7.49
CA MET A 120 4.21 10.52 6.40
C MET A 120 3.27 9.34 6.55
N ILE A 121 2.63 8.94 5.46
CA ILE A 121 1.81 7.74 5.37
C ILE A 121 2.44 6.81 4.34
N SER A 122 3.21 5.82 4.81
CA SER A 122 3.88 4.85 3.95
C SER A 122 2.89 3.83 3.38
N MET A 123 3.14 3.37 2.17
CA MET A 123 2.38 2.32 1.48
C MET A 123 3.11 0.96 1.50
N ALA A 124 4.23 0.87 2.23
CA ALA A 124 5.10 -0.31 2.29
C ALA A 124 4.88 -1.15 3.57
N ALA A 125 5.32 -2.42 3.53
CA ALA A 125 4.93 -3.44 4.49
C ALA A 125 5.80 -3.55 5.75
N SER A 126 7.10 -3.17 5.69
CA SER A 126 8.03 -3.40 6.80
C SER A 126 7.51 -2.86 8.14
N ALA A 127 7.53 -3.70 9.17
CA ALA A 127 7.18 -3.31 10.52
C ALA A 127 8.03 -2.14 11.05
N LYS A 128 9.32 -2.11 10.66
CA LYS A 128 10.28 -1.07 11.09
C LYS A 128 9.91 0.35 10.64
N ILE A 129 8.98 0.50 9.70
CA ILE A 129 8.52 1.82 9.23
C ILE A 129 7.81 2.55 10.36
N VAL A 130 7.01 1.85 11.15
CA VAL A 130 6.22 2.43 12.25
C VAL A 130 6.64 1.92 13.64
N GLU A 131 7.53 0.94 13.70
CA GLU A 131 8.00 0.37 14.98
C GLU A 131 9.49 0.67 15.26
N PRO A 132 9.82 0.93 16.52
CA PRO A 132 8.89 1.20 17.63
C PRO A 132 8.22 2.58 17.47
N VAL A 133 6.94 2.71 17.77
CA VAL A 133 6.14 3.94 17.53
C VAL A 133 6.77 5.18 18.16
N LYS A 134 7.36 5.05 19.36
CA LYS A 134 8.07 6.15 20.06
C LYS A 134 9.16 6.82 19.21
N ASP A 135 9.76 6.07 18.26
CA ASP A 135 10.83 6.55 17.36
C ASP A 135 10.25 6.87 15.96
N ARG A 136 8.93 6.83 15.79
CA ARG A 136 8.20 6.98 14.53
C ARG A 136 7.02 7.95 14.65
N TYR A 137 7.16 8.97 15.46
CA TYR A 137 6.09 9.89 15.84
C TYR A 137 5.31 10.47 14.65
N TRP A 138 5.99 10.80 13.56
CA TRP A 138 5.40 11.40 12.35
C TRP A 138 5.05 10.40 11.26
N VAL A 139 5.20 9.09 11.50
CA VAL A 139 5.13 8.07 10.46
C VAL A 139 4.00 7.08 10.71
N PHE A 140 3.15 6.92 9.73
CA PHE A 140 2.02 5.98 9.65
C PHE A 140 2.19 5.09 8.42
N LYS A 141 1.39 4.03 8.29
CA LYS A 141 1.41 3.19 7.09
C LYS A 141 0.05 2.53 6.81
N THR A 142 -0.19 2.19 5.54
CA THR A 142 -1.45 1.57 5.09
C THR A 142 -1.32 0.12 4.63
N ALA A 143 -0.13 -0.34 4.21
CA ALA A 143 0.05 -1.76 3.93
C ALA A 143 -0.01 -2.59 5.22
N GLN A 144 -0.52 -3.82 5.13
CA GLN A 144 -0.48 -4.76 6.25
C GLN A 144 0.97 -4.98 6.68
N SER A 145 1.20 -5.04 8.00
CA SER A 145 2.54 -5.24 8.55
C SER A 145 3.04 -6.66 8.29
N ASP A 146 4.34 -6.80 8.02
CA ASP A 146 5.00 -8.11 7.93
C ASP A 146 4.77 -8.99 9.17
N ILE A 147 4.46 -8.39 10.33
CA ILE A 147 4.06 -9.12 11.54
C ILE A 147 2.74 -9.87 11.29
N VAL A 148 1.74 -9.18 10.76
CA VAL A 148 0.42 -9.74 10.44
C VAL A 148 0.55 -10.83 9.38
N VAL A 149 1.32 -10.56 8.33
CA VAL A 149 1.57 -11.49 7.23
C VAL A 149 2.25 -12.76 7.72
N ALA A 150 3.32 -12.63 8.52
CA ALA A 150 4.07 -13.76 9.06
C ALA A 150 3.19 -14.64 9.95
N ASN A 151 2.40 -14.05 10.83
CA ASN A 151 1.46 -14.77 11.70
C ASN A 151 0.40 -15.50 10.87
N LYS A 152 -0.17 -14.84 9.86
CA LYS A 152 -1.19 -15.46 8.98
C LYS A 152 -0.65 -16.68 8.26
N ILE A 153 0.56 -16.60 7.69
CA ILE A 153 1.24 -17.73 7.03
C ILE A 153 1.50 -18.84 8.04
N ALA A 154 2.08 -18.53 9.20
CA ALA A 154 2.43 -19.53 10.20
C ALA A 154 1.20 -20.29 10.71
N LYS A 155 0.11 -19.57 11.03
CA LYS A 155 -1.17 -20.18 11.44
C LYS A 155 -1.75 -21.08 10.35
N TYR A 156 -1.73 -20.62 9.09
CA TYR A 156 -2.24 -21.40 7.97
C TYR A 156 -1.46 -22.71 7.80
N LEU A 157 -0.12 -22.68 7.82
CA LEU A 157 0.73 -23.86 7.69
C LEU A 157 0.54 -24.82 8.85
N ALA A 158 0.48 -24.32 10.09
CA ALA A 158 0.21 -25.14 11.27
C ALA A 158 -1.16 -25.84 11.19
N ALA A 159 -2.21 -25.14 10.75
CA ALA A 159 -3.55 -25.72 10.53
C ALA A 159 -3.57 -26.81 9.46
N LYS A 160 -2.63 -26.78 8.50
CA LYS A 160 -2.44 -27.85 7.50
C LYS A 160 -1.54 -28.99 7.99
N GLY A 161 -1.10 -28.99 9.26
CA GLY A 161 -0.26 -30.03 9.84
C GLY A 161 1.21 -29.97 9.40
N ILE A 162 1.63 -28.90 8.75
CA ILE A 162 3.02 -28.66 8.32
C ILE A 162 3.84 -28.28 9.54
N LYS A 163 5.05 -28.81 9.63
CA LYS A 163 5.99 -28.54 10.74
C LYS A 163 7.31 -27.94 10.26
N ASP A 164 7.86 -28.47 9.18
CA ASP A 164 9.17 -28.08 8.68
C ASP A 164 9.02 -27.24 7.41
N VAL A 165 9.57 -26.02 7.42
CA VAL A 165 9.42 -25.06 6.32
C VAL A 165 10.77 -24.56 5.83
N ALA A 166 10.89 -24.34 4.52
CA ALA A 166 11.96 -23.55 3.92
C ALA A 166 11.51 -22.10 3.78
N PHE A 167 12.39 -21.14 4.04
CA PHE A 167 12.13 -19.72 3.93
C PHE A 167 13.14 -19.08 2.97
N LEU A 168 12.66 -18.43 1.91
CA LEU A 168 13.47 -17.72 0.94
C LEU A 168 13.04 -16.26 0.88
N SER A 169 13.99 -15.33 0.88
CA SER A 169 13.65 -13.90 0.87
C SER A 169 14.59 -13.09 -0.02
N MET A 170 14.05 -12.00 -0.55
CA MET A 170 14.87 -10.96 -1.18
C MET A 170 15.88 -10.40 -0.20
N ASN A 171 17.10 -10.12 -0.65
CA ASN A 171 18.13 -9.45 0.13
C ASN A 171 17.90 -7.94 0.13
N ASN A 172 16.86 -7.49 0.83
CA ASN A 172 16.50 -6.07 0.98
C ASN A 172 15.66 -5.87 2.25
N ALA A 173 15.29 -4.62 2.54
CA ALA A 173 14.54 -4.27 3.75
C ALA A 173 13.19 -4.99 3.88
N PHE A 174 12.48 -5.30 2.77
CA PHE A 174 11.25 -6.08 2.79
C PHE A 174 11.50 -7.54 3.17
N GLY A 175 12.46 -8.19 2.51
CA GLY A 175 12.83 -9.57 2.81
C GLY A 175 13.39 -9.75 4.21
N ASP A 176 14.19 -8.80 4.69
CA ASP A 176 14.73 -8.80 6.06
C ASP A 176 13.65 -8.62 7.12
N SER A 177 12.68 -7.73 6.88
CA SER A 177 11.52 -7.54 7.77
C SER A 177 10.69 -8.83 7.83
N GLY A 178 10.40 -9.42 6.68
CA GLY A 178 9.68 -10.69 6.59
C GLY A 178 10.38 -11.81 7.33
N ARG A 179 11.69 -11.97 7.13
CA ARG A 179 12.50 -12.98 7.81
C ARG A 179 12.43 -12.84 9.32
N VAL A 180 12.72 -11.65 9.85
CA VAL A 180 12.69 -11.39 11.29
C VAL A 180 11.34 -11.71 11.91
N ASN A 181 10.25 -11.36 11.24
CA ASN A 181 8.91 -11.58 11.75
C ASN A 181 8.47 -13.06 11.59
N PHE A 182 8.87 -13.71 10.50
CA PHE A 182 8.57 -15.14 10.33
C PHE A 182 9.40 -16.04 11.28
N GLU A 183 10.66 -15.69 11.59
CA GLU A 183 11.49 -16.35 12.60
C GLU A 183 10.88 -16.28 14.02
N LYS A 184 10.02 -15.28 14.29
CA LYS A 184 9.23 -15.17 15.53
C LYS A 184 7.92 -15.95 15.43
N ALA A 185 7.19 -15.80 14.34
CA ALA A 185 5.87 -16.38 14.15
C ALA A 185 5.91 -17.92 13.99
N ALA A 186 6.90 -18.45 13.29
CA ALA A 186 7.01 -19.87 12.99
C ALA A 186 7.08 -20.74 14.27
N PRO A 187 8.04 -20.55 15.18
CA PRO A 187 8.09 -21.37 16.39
C PRO A 187 6.90 -21.15 17.33
N ALA A 188 6.33 -19.93 17.37
CA ALA A 188 5.12 -19.65 18.15
C ALA A 188 3.89 -20.45 17.67
N ASN A 189 3.92 -20.96 16.42
CA ASN A 189 2.88 -21.81 15.82
C ASN A 189 3.34 -23.26 15.60
N GLY A 190 4.44 -23.69 16.23
CA GLY A 190 4.95 -25.07 16.15
C GLY A 190 5.64 -25.43 14.84
N LEU A 191 6.09 -24.44 14.08
CA LEU A 191 6.85 -24.62 12.83
C LEU A 191 8.35 -24.52 13.09
N ASN A 192 9.14 -25.30 12.33
CA ASN A 192 10.60 -25.23 12.31
C ASN A 192 11.05 -24.65 10.95
N ILE A 193 11.88 -23.65 10.95
CA ILE A 193 12.55 -23.18 9.73
C ILE A 193 13.79 -24.04 9.53
N VAL A 194 13.71 -25.04 8.64
CA VAL A 194 14.79 -26.00 8.39
C VAL A 194 15.80 -25.53 7.37
N LEU A 195 15.45 -24.50 6.60
CA LEU A 195 16.31 -23.83 5.63
C LEU A 195 15.91 -22.36 5.52
N ALA A 196 16.88 -21.46 5.51
CA ALA A 196 16.65 -20.05 5.21
C ALA A 196 17.73 -19.56 4.23
N GLU A 197 17.29 -19.09 3.06
CA GLU A 197 18.16 -18.58 2.00
C GLU A 197 17.76 -17.16 1.58
N LYS A 198 18.70 -16.42 1.02
CA LYS A 198 18.47 -15.13 0.38
C LYS A 198 18.78 -15.19 -1.10
N PHE A 199 18.20 -14.26 -1.85
CA PHE A 199 18.49 -14.01 -3.25
C PHE A 199 18.43 -12.50 -3.53
N GLU A 200 19.16 -12.07 -4.56
CA GLU A 200 19.19 -10.66 -4.95
C GLU A 200 17.98 -10.31 -5.86
N ALA A 201 17.53 -9.06 -5.78
CA ALA A 201 16.45 -8.58 -6.67
C ALA A 201 16.80 -8.65 -8.16
N THR A 202 18.10 -8.71 -8.48
CA THR A 202 18.63 -8.80 -9.83
C THR A 202 18.83 -10.23 -10.33
N ASP A 203 18.69 -11.23 -9.46
CA ASP A 203 18.84 -12.63 -9.85
C ASP A 203 17.79 -13.03 -10.89
N LYS A 204 18.24 -13.72 -11.93
CA LYS A 204 17.40 -14.23 -13.01
C LYS A 204 17.13 -15.72 -12.90
N ASP A 205 17.78 -16.38 -11.93
CA ASP A 205 17.69 -17.82 -11.68
C ASP A 205 17.94 -18.08 -10.19
N MET A 206 17.01 -18.75 -9.52
CA MET A 206 17.07 -19.14 -8.11
C MET A 206 17.19 -20.66 -7.96
N THR A 207 17.60 -21.39 -9.02
CA THR A 207 17.73 -22.84 -9.02
C THR A 207 18.67 -23.33 -7.93
N SER A 208 19.74 -22.60 -7.61
CA SER A 208 20.69 -22.99 -6.56
C SER A 208 20.05 -22.98 -5.16
N GLN A 209 19.24 -21.97 -4.83
CA GLN A 209 18.51 -21.90 -3.57
C GLN A 209 17.43 -22.99 -3.50
N LEU A 210 16.70 -23.19 -4.59
CA LEU A 210 15.63 -24.20 -4.69
C LEU A 210 16.18 -25.64 -4.69
N ALA A 211 17.38 -25.87 -5.21
CA ALA A 211 18.05 -27.18 -5.07
C ALA A 211 18.33 -27.53 -3.60
N LYS A 212 18.70 -26.54 -2.77
CA LYS A 212 18.83 -26.73 -1.32
C LYS A 212 17.48 -27.02 -0.67
N VAL A 213 16.40 -26.33 -1.11
CA VAL A 213 15.04 -26.66 -0.66
C VAL A 213 14.69 -28.10 -0.97
N LYS A 214 14.94 -28.55 -2.21
CA LYS A 214 14.67 -29.92 -2.65
C LYS A 214 15.44 -30.97 -1.85
N ALA A 215 16.67 -30.65 -1.43
CA ALA A 215 17.51 -31.53 -0.62
C ALA A 215 17.18 -31.46 0.89
N SER A 216 16.38 -30.52 1.32
CA SER A 216 15.96 -30.35 2.70
C SER A 216 14.78 -31.24 3.04
N LYS A 217 14.39 -31.26 4.32
CA LYS A 217 13.17 -31.93 4.80
C LYS A 217 11.95 -31.00 4.87
N ALA A 218 12.01 -29.85 4.21
CA ALA A 218 10.91 -28.89 4.20
C ALA A 218 9.64 -29.52 3.61
N GLN A 219 8.51 -29.26 4.25
CA GLN A 219 7.18 -29.69 3.83
C GLN A 219 6.42 -28.58 3.10
N ALA A 220 6.88 -27.33 3.19
CA ALA A 220 6.39 -26.18 2.45
C ALA A 220 7.53 -25.18 2.24
N THR A 221 7.41 -24.34 1.23
CA THR A 221 8.34 -23.24 0.95
C THR A 221 7.61 -21.91 1.07
N VAL A 222 8.15 -21.01 1.90
CA VAL A 222 7.69 -19.64 2.04
C VAL A 222 8.65 -18.71 1.28
N VAL A 223 8.12 -17.86 0.40
CA VAL A 223 8.91 -16.92 -0.40
C VAL A 223 8.49 -15.49 -0.09
N TRP A 224 9.43 -14.68 0.38
CA TRP A 224 9.23 -13.26 0.72
C TRP A 224 9.81 -12.36 -0.36
N ALA A 225 8.99 -12.05 -1.36
CA ALA A 225 9.41 -11.35 -2.57
C ALA A 225 8.31 -10.50 -3.19
N ILE A 226 8.73 -9.62 -4.11
CA ILE A 226 7.87 -8.88 -5.04
C ILE A 226 8.22 -9.26 -6.48
N PRO A 227 7.36 -9.00 -7.49
CA PRO A 227 7.73 -9.15 -8.89
C PRO A 227 8.89 -8.21 -9.29
N PRO A 228 9.78 -8.63 -10.21
CA PRO A 228 9.72 -9.87 -10.98
C PRO A 228 10.27 -11.11 -10.24
N SER A 229 11.06 -10.95 -9.17
CA SER A 229 11.76 -12.05 -8.49
C SER A 229 10.78 -13.12 -7.97
N ALA A 230 9.62 -12.72 -7.42
CA ALA A 230 8.59 -13.65 -6.99
C ALA A 230 8.09 -14.56 -8.13
N ALA A 231 7.94 -14.04 -9.34
CA ALA A 231 7.54 -14.81 -10.50
C ALA A 231 8.65 -15.74 -11.00
N ILE A 232 9.90 -15.28 -11.00
CA ILE A 232 11.05 -16.08 -11.42
C ILE A 232 11.21 -17.27 -10.51
N ILE A 233 11.23 -17.09 -9.19
CA ILE A 233 11.37 -18.18 -8.23
C ILE A 233 10.19 -19.16 -8.31
N THR A 234 8.98 -18.67 -8.59
CA THR A 234 7.81 -19.53 -8.80
C THR A 234 7.99 -20.45 -10.02
N LYS A 235 8.48 -19.92 -11.15
CA LYS A 235 8.80 -20.71 -12.33
C LYS A 235 9.88 -21.76 -12.04
N ASN A 236 11.01 -21.33 -11.48
CA ASN A 236 12.10 -22.24 -11.14
C ASN A 236 11.66 -23.33 -10.16
N PHE A 237 10.74 -23.02 -9.24
CA PHE A 237 10.17 -23.99 -8.30
C PHE A 237 9.42 -25.12 -9.05
N ARG A 238 8.60 -24.78 -10.06
CA ARG A 238 7.89 -25.76 -10.88
C ARG A 238 8.82 -26.52 -11.79
N ASP A 239 9.77 -25.84 -12.45
CA ASP A 239 10.75 -26.45 -13.35
C ASP A 239 11.61 -27.51 -12.66
N LEU A 240 11.92 -27.33 -11.37
CA LEU A 240 12.63 -28.31 -10.54
C LEU A 240 11.75 -29.46 -10.05
N GLY A 241 10.45 -29.45 -10.34
CA GLY A 241 9.51 -30.50 -9.89
C GLY A 241 9.38 -30.53 -8.37
N LEU A 242 9.29 -29.39 -7.72
CA LEU A 242 8.97 -29.29 -6.29
C LEU A 242 7.46 -29.37 -6.11
N ASP A 243 6.97 -30.39 -5.42
CA ASP A 243 5.53 -30.70 -5.25
C ASP A 243 4.95 -30.19 -3.92
N MET A 244 5.80 -29.72 -3.01
CA MET A 244 5.34 -29.14 -1.74
C MET A 244 4.60 -27.81 -1.94
N PRO A 245 3.72 -27.39 -1.02
CA PRO A 245 3.07 -26.09 -1.07
C PRO A 245 4.07 -24.92 -1.20
N LEU A 246 3.82 -24.04 -2.16
CA LEU A 246 4.53 -22.79 -2.36
C LEU A 246 3.69 -21.64 -1.81
N ILE A 247 4.17 -21.03 -0.74
CA ILE A 247 3.52 -19.89 -0.11
C ILE A 247 4.27 -18.62 -0.51
N GLN A 248 3.60 -17.73 -1.21
CA GLN A 248 4.09 -16.37 -1.47
C GLN A 248 3.51 -15.41 -0.42
N THR A 249 4.02 -14.18 -0.37
CA THR A 249 3.49 -13.15 0.51
C THR A 249 2.51 -12.22 -0.21
N HIS A 250 1.92 -11.28 0.53
CA HIS A 250 1.09 -10.21 0.00
C HIS A 250 1.82 -9.32 -1.03
N GLY A 251 3.14 -9.42 -1.13
CA GLY A 251 3.97 -8.72 -2.13
C GLY A 251 3.66 -9.09 -3.59
N ILE A 252 2.86 -10.15 -3.84
CA ILE A 252 2.47 -10.57 -5.20
C ILE A 252 1.07 -10.09 -5.61
N GLY A 253 0.40 -9.25 -4.83
CA GLY A 253 -1.00 -8.84 -5.02
C GLY A 253 -1.26 -7.92 -6.22
N ASN A 254 -0.67 -8.20 -7.38
CA ASN A 254 -0.84 -7.44 -8.61
C ASN A 254 -0.85 -8.32 -9.87
N LYS A 255 -1.32 -7.74 -10.98
CA LYS A 255 -1.37 -8.41 -12.28
C LYS A 255 0.02 -8.77 -12.81
N ALA A 256 1.04 -7.98 -12.49
CA ALA A 256 2.40 -8.24 -12.95
C ALA A 256 2.93 -9.60 -12.48
N PHE A 257 2.60 -10.05 -11.27
CA PHE A 257 2.96 -11.39 -10.81
C PHE A 257 2.26 -12.47 -11.66
N LEU A 258 0.95 -12.36 -11.86
CA LEU A 258 0.17 -13.33 -12.64
C LEU A 258 0.68 -13.43 -14.08
N ASP A 259 0.91 -12.30 -14.74
CA ASP A 259 1.40 -12.25 -16.11
C ASP A 259 2.82 -12.85 -16.23
N LEU A 260 3.70 -12.51 -15.31
CA LEU A 260 5.08 -12.98 -15.33
C LEU A 260 5.22 -14.45 -14.94
N ALA A 261 4.46 -14.92 -13.97
CA ALA A 261 4.51 -16.31 -13.54
C ALA A 261 3.74 -17.26 -14.49
N GLY A 262 2.66 -16.76 -15.12
CA GLY A 262 1.81 -17.56 -16.01
C GLY A 262 1.27 -18.80 -15.32
N ASP A 263 1.27 -19.93 -16.02
CA ASP A 263 0.78 -21.22 -15.49
C ASP A 263 1.51 -21.71 -14.24
N ALA A 264 2.77 -21.28 -14.04
CA ALA A 264 3.53 -21.63 -12.84
C ALA A 264 2.90 -21.06 -11.55
N ALA A 265 2.07 -20.00 -11.68
CA ALA A 265 1.34 -19.43 -10.54
C ALA A 265 0.25 -20.33 -9.99
N ASN A 266 -0.28 -21.29 -10.79
CA ASN A 266 -1.36 -22.17 -10.33
C ASN A 266 -0.94 -22.96 -9.08
N GLY A 267 -1.80 -22.96 -8.06
CA GLY A 267 -1.54 -23.60 -6.78
C GLY A 267 -0.63 -22.79 -5.84
N VAL A 268 -0.21 -21.59 -6.22
CA VAL A 268 0.47 -20.67 -5.29
C VAL A 268 -0.55 -20.16 -4.28
N ILE A 269 -0.19 -20.24 -3.00
CA ILE A 269 -1.00 -19.77 -1.87
C ILE A 269 -0.37 -18.50 -1.30
N ALA A 270 -1.20 -17.54 -0.90
CA ALA A 270 -0.69 -16.32 -0.28
C ALA A 270 -1.73 -15.66 0.66
N PRO A 271 -1.29 -15.00 1.74
CA PRO A 271 -2.14 -14.04 2.45
C PRO A 271 -2.27 -12.78 1.62
N MET A 272 -3.49 -12.30 1.41
CA MET A 272 -3.77 -11.10 0.60
C MET A 272 -4.73 -10.17 1.29
N GLY A 273 -4.60 -8.87 1.02
CA GLY A 273 -5.69 -7.92 1.23
C GLY A 273 -6.92 -8.33 0.44
N LYS A 274 -8.10 -8.11 0.98
CA LYS A 274 -9.38 -8.62 0.46
C LYS A 274 -9.75 -8.12 -0.95
N LEU A 275 -9.07 -7.08 -1.46
CA LEU A 275 -9.35 -6.50 -2.78
C LEU A 275 -9.31 -7.52 -3.92
N VAL A 276 -8.36 -8.46 -3.88
CA VAL A 276 -8.18 -9.44 -4.98
C VAL A 276 -9.31 -10.46 -5.08
N VAL A 277 -10.14 -10.58 -4.03
CA VAL A 277 -11.29 -11.50 -3.93
C VAL A 277 -12.58 -10.79 -3.50
N ALA A 278 -12.69 -9.49 -3.74
CA ALA A 278 -13.78 -8.65 -3.24
C ALA A 278 -15.18 -9.20 -3.55
N GLU A 279 -15.38 -9.76 -4.73
CA GLU A 279 -16.66 -10.35 -5.16
C GLU A 279 -16.98 -11.67 -4.44
N GLN A 280 -15.97 -12.37 -3.93
CA GLN A 280 -16.10 -13.65 -3.23
C GLN A 280 -16.37 -13.48 -1.73
N LEU A 281 -16.25 -12.26 -1.21
CA LEU A 281 -16.50 -11.96 0.20
C LEU A 281 -18.01 -12.06 0.52
N PRO A 282 -18.38 -12.44 1.75
CA PRO A 282 -19.78 -12.39 2.19
C PRO A 282 -20.27 -10.93 2.24
N ASP A 283 -21.57 -10.73 2.08
CA ASP A 283 -22.17 -9.38 2.11
C ASP A 283 -22.03 -8.69 3.47
N SER A 284 -21.80 -9.45 4.53
CA SER A 284 -21.52 -8.95 5.87
C SER A 284 -20.09 -8.43 6.07
N ASP A 285 -19.17 -8.62 5.11
CA ASP A 285 -17.81 -8.12 5.24
C ASP A 285 -17.81 -6.58 5.18
N PRO A 286 -17.26 -5.89 6.21
CA PRO A 286 -17.34 -4.44 6.30
C PRO A 286 -16.61 -3.71 5.16
N GLN A 287 -15.67 -4.36 4.50
CA GLN A 287 -14.91 -3.75 3.41
C GLN A 287 -15.56 -3.95 2.04
N LYS A 288 -16.44 -4.96 1.85
CA LYS A 288 -16.94 -5.38 0.53
C LYS A 288 -17.46 -4.22 -0.31
N ALA A 289 -18.29 -3.36 0.27
CA ALA A 289 -18.86 -2.21 -0.45
C ALA A 289 -17.78 -1.22 -0.93
N ALA A 290 -16.81 -0.90 -0.07
CA ALA A 290 -15.70 0.00 -0.40
C ALA A 290 -14.78 -0.61 -1.47
N LEU A 291 -14.48 -1.90 -1.36
CA LEU A 291 -13.66 -2.64 -2.33
C LEU A 291 -14.30 -2.63 -3.73
N LEU A 292 -15.58 -2.96 -3.83
CA LEU A 292 -16.30 -2.97 -5.10
C LEU A 292 -16.44 -1.57 -5.72
N ALA A 293 -16.65 -0.54 -4.90
CA ALA A 293 -16.70 0.84 -5.36
C ALA A 293 -15.34 1.30 -5.94
N TYR A 294 -14.23 0.97 -5.25
CA TYR A 294 -12.89 1.28 -5.75
C TYR A 294 -12.58 0.54 -7.05
N ILE A 295 -12.89 -0.76 -7.13
CA ILE A 295 -12.73 -1.56 -8.36
C ILE A 295 -13.47 -0.90 -9.51
N SER A 296 -14.77 -0.60 -9.34
CA SER A 296 -15.59 0.02 -10.38
C SER A 296 -15.04 1.36 -10.86
N SER A 297 -14.59 2.21 -9.94
CA SER A 297 -14.02 3.53 -10.27
C SER A 297 -12.72 3.40 -11.04
N TYR A 298 -11.84 2.49 -10.62
CA TYR A 298 -10.54 2.26 -11.26
C TYR A 298 -10.69 1.64 -12.65
N GLU A 299 -11.55 0.62 -12.78
CA GLU A 299 -11.85 -0.03 -14.08
C GLU A 299 -12.44 0.96 -15.08
N LYS A 300 -13.35 1.82 -14.64
CA LYS A 300 -13.95 2.87 -15.48
C LYS A 300 -12.88 3.85 -16.01
N LYS A 301 -11.88 4.19 -15.19
CA LYS A 301 -10.86 5.19 -15.56
C LYS A 301 -9.71 4.60 -16.37
N PHE A 302 -9.28 3.38 -16.04
CA PHE A 302 -8.04 2.79 -16.58
C PHE A 302 -8.27 1.55 -17.44
N ASN A 303 -9.51 1.05 -17.55
CA ASN A 303 -9.84 -0.21 -18.25
C ASN A 303 -8.96 -1.39 -17.76
N ALA A 304 -8.66 -1.41 -16.47
CA ALA A 304 -7.81 -2.41 -15.81
C ALA A 304 -8.26 -2.64 -14.38
N ARG A 305 -8.05 -3.85 -13.86
CA ARG A 305 -8.31 -4.20 -12.48
C ARG A 305 -7.29 -3.52 -11.55
N PRO A 306 -7.72 -2.92 -10.42
CA PRO A 306 -6.77 -2.36 -9.45
C PRO A 306 -5.99 -3.46 -8.72
N SER A 307 -4.79 -3.13 -8.25
CA SER A 307 -3.95 -3.98 -7.39
C SER A 307 -4.09 -3.60 -5.92
N THR A 308 -3.62 -4.48 -5.02
CA THR A 308 -3.55 -4.16 -3.59
C THR A 308 -2.68 -2.93 -3.31
N PHE A 309 -1.65 -2.69 -4.13
CA PHE A 309 -0.78 -1.50 -4.00
C PHE A 309 -1.54 -0.21 -4.28
N GLY A 310 -2.35 -0.17 -5.35
CA GLY A 310 -3.29 0.93 -5.56
C GLY A 310 -4.25 1.10 -4.39
N GLY A 311 -4.67 0.01 -3.76
CA GLY A 311 -5.47 0.03 -2.53
C GLY A 311 -4.76 0.71 -1.35
N HIS A 312 -3.45 0.46 -1.16
CA HIS A 312 -2.66 1.13 -0.11
C HIS A 312 -2.56 2.65 -0.36
N ALA A 313 -2.42 3.05 -1.61
CA ALA A 313 -2.42 4.47 -2.00
C ALA A 313 -3.79 5.13 -1.82
N HIS A 314 -4.88 4.40 -2.12
CA HIS A 314 -6.25 4.84 -1.86
C HIS A 314 -6.42 5.19 -0.39
N ASP A 315 -5.99 4.31 0.50
CA ASP A 315 -6.14 4.52 1.93
C ASP A 315 -5.24 5.62 2.46
N ALA A 316 -3.98 5.69 2.00
CA ALA A 316 -3.05 6.74 2.40
C ALA A 316 -3.58 8.13 2.02
N PHE A 317 -4.14 8.28 0.82
CA PHE A 317 -4.75 9.52 0.37
C PHE A 317 -5.98 9.88 1.21
N ASN A 318 -6.91 8.95 1.39
CA ASN A 318 -8.17 9.23 2.10
C ASN A 318 -7.94 9.47 3.61
N LEU A 319 -6.98 8.82 4.25
CA LEU A 319 -6.55 9.12 5.61
C LEU A 319 -5.97 10.54 5.72
N ALA A 320 -5.11 10.94 4.77
CA ALA A 320 -4.58 12.30 4.72
C ALA A 320 -5.69 13.34 4.49
N VAL A 321 -6.60 13.09 3.55
CA VAL A 321 -7.75 13.97 3.26
C VAL A 321 -8.65 14.14 4.48
N LYS A 322 -8.98 13.03 5.17
CA LYS A 322 -9.76 13.07 6.42
C LYS A 322 -9.06 13.92 7.47
N ALA A 323 -7.78 13.65 7.74
CA ALA A 323 -7.02 14.34 8.77
C ALA A 323 -6.85 15.84 8.46
N ILE A 324 -6.57 16.21 7.20
CA ILE A 324 -6.50 17.62 6.75
C ILE A 324 -7.88 18.28 6.87
N GLY A 325 -8.96 17.57 6.54
CA GLY A 325 -10.33 18.09 6.66
C GLY A 325 -10.73 18.45 8.09
N GLU A 326 -10.23 17.70 9.07
CA GLU A 326 -10.46 17.91 10.50
C GLU A 326 -9.52 18.97 11.10
N ALA A 327 -8.26 18.96 10.68
CA ALA A 327 -7.18 19.76 11.29
C ALA A 327 -6.89 21.09 10.58
N GLY A 328 -7.31 21.25 9.33
CA GLY A 328 -6.83 22.34 8.47
C GLY A 328 -5.34 22.20 8.11
N PRO A 329 -4.62 23.29 7.78
CA PRO A 329 -3.24 23.23 7.29
C PRO A 329 -2.17 23.15 8.40
N ASP A 330 -2.49 22.59 9.55
CA ASP A 330 -1.57 22.43 10.68
C ASP A 330 -1.04 20.99 10.74
N ARG A 331 0.25 20.80 10.47
CA ARG A 331 0.90 19.48 10.39
C ARG A 331 0.80 18.69 11.70
N GLN A 332 0.92 19.35 12.87
CA GLN A 332 0.81 18.67 14.15
C GLN A 332 -0.63 18.16 14.37
N LYS A 333 -1.62 19.00 14.07
CA LYS A 333 -3.02 18.58 14.21
C LYS A 333 -3.39 17.50 13.19
N ILE A 334 -2.83 17.55 11.97
CA ILE A 334 -3.00 16.47 10.96
C ILE A 334 -2.45 15.17 11.50
N ARG A 335 -1.24 15.19 12.06
CA ARG A 335 -0.61 14.02 12.69
C ARG A 335 -1.48 13.45 13.82
N ASP A 336 -1.99 14.33 14.69
CA ASP A 336 -2.82 13.93 15.83
C ASP A 336 -4.18 13.37 15.38
N ALA A 337 -4.79 13.94 14.33
CA ALA A 337 -6.00 13.42 13.72
C ALA A 337 -5.80 12.04 13.06
N LEU A 338 -4.64 11.80 12.45
CA LEU A 338 -4.27 10.47 11.96
C LEU A 338 -4.22 9.45 13.12
N GLU A 339 -3.50 9.76 14.20
CA GLU A 339 -3.33 8.87 15.35
C GLU A 339 -4.67 8.53 16.04
N GLN A 340 -5.65 9.43 15.99
CA GLN A 340 -6.98 9.24 16.59
C GLN A 340 -7.98 8.57 15.64
N THR A 341 -7.56 8.19 14.43
CA THR A 341 -8.47 7.58 13.44
C THR A 341 -8.80 6.15 13.84
N THR A 342 -10.07 5.86 14.09
CA THR A 342 -10.60 4.52 14.39
C THR A 342 -11.80 4.19 13.51
N GLY A 343 -12.00 2.89 13.21
CA GLY A 343 -13.12 2.41 12.40
C GLY A 343 -13.09 2.91 10.95
N PHE A 344 -11.94 3.38 10.45
CA PHE A 344 -11.86 3.84 9.06
C PHE A 344 -11.81 2.63 8.12
N VAL A 345 -12.90 2.44 7.36
CA VAL A 345 -13.03 1.35 6.38
C VAL A 345 -12.25 1.73 5.12
N GLY A 346 -11.08 1.13 4.97
CA GLY A 346 -10.21 1.29 3.79
C GLY A 346 -10.23 0.07 2.89
N ILE A 347 -9.42 0.12 1.84
CA ILE A 347 -9.19 -0.99 0.90
C ILE A 347 -8.26 -2.04 1.52
N SER A 348 -7.27 -1.60 2.30
CA SER A 348 -6.30 -2.49 2.96
C SER A 348 -6.85 -3.14 4.23
N GLY A 349 -7.88 -2.58 4.84
CA GLY A 349 -8.48 -3.07 6.09
C GLY A 349 -9.37 -2.03 6.76
N VAL A 350 -9.83 -2.33 7.97
CA VAL A 350 -10.47 -1.35 8.84
C VAL A 350 -9.42 -0.81 9.81
N PHE A 351 -9.03 0.45 9.61
CA PHE A 351 -7.94 1.06 10.37
C PHE A 351 -8.40 1.51 11.75
N ASN A 352 -7.61 1.14 12.76
CA ASN A 352 -7.73 1.58 14.15
C ASN A 352 -6.35 2.07 14.62
N LEU A 353 -6.01 3.29 14.21
CA LEU A 353 -4.73 3.92 14.60
C LEU A 353 -4.76 4.36 16.06
N SER A 354 -3.60 4.41 16.70
CA SER A 354 -3.46 4.86 18.08
C SER A 354 -2.01 5.29 18.37
N ALA A 355 -1.78 5.89 19.52
CA ALA A 355 -0.43 6.22 20.00
C ALA A 355 0.49 5.01 20.21
N GLN A 356 -0.04 3.78 20.16
CA GLN A 356 0.72 2.54 20.26
C GLN A 356 0.80 1.78 18.94
N ASP A 357 -0.03 2.14 17.94
CA ASP A 357 -0.09 1.45 16.65
C ASP A 357 -0.37 2.45 15.51
N HIS A 358 0.67 2.77 14.74
CA HIS A 358 0.58 3.63 13.57
C HIS A 358 0.30 2.86 12.26
N ASN A 359 -0.02 1.57 12.33
CA ASN A 359 -0.56 0.78 11.22
C ASN A 359 -2.06 0.52 11.35
N GLY A 360 -2.52 0.17 12.55
CA GLY A 360 -3.94 0.00 12.89
C GLY A 360 -4.66 -1.14 12.18
N LEU A 361 -3.93 -2.12 11.60
CA LEU A 361 -4.47 -3.26 10.86
C LEU A 361 -4.15 -4.58 11.55
N GLY A 362 -5.19 -5.39 11.79
CA GLY A 362 -5.09 -6.74 12.33
C GLY A 362 -5.08 -7.84 11.26
N GLU A 363 -5.08 -9.10 11.70
CA GLU A 363 -5.12 -10.29 10.82
C GLU A 363 -6.43 -10.41 10.02
N ASP A 364 -7.51 -9.80 10.46
CA ASP A 364 -8.81 -9.70 9.80
C ASP A 364 -8.78 -8.82 8.55
N SER A 365 -7.74 -8.01 8.37
CA SER A 365 -7.48 -7.24 7.14
C SER A 365 -7.04 -8.11 5.96
N MET A 366 -6.73 -9.40 6.20
CA MET A 366 -6.20 -10.31 5.21
C MET A 366 -6.98 -11.62 5.17
N VAL A 367 -7.00 -12.23 3.99
CA VAL A 367 -7.52 -13.58 3.73
C VAL A 367 -6.43 -14.45 3.09
N MET A 368 -6.53 -15.78 3.25
CA MET A 368 -5.70 -16.70 2.47
C MET A 368 -6.36 -16.92 1.12
N VAL A 369 -5.54 -16.88 0.07
CA VAL A 369 -6.00 -17.12 -1.30
C VAL A 369 -5.10 -18.15 -1.98
N GLU A 370 -5.64 -18.80 -3.00
CA GLU A 370 -4.90 -19.66 -3.94
C GLU A 370 -5.07 -19.12 -5.36
N ILE A 371 -4.05 -19.23 -6.18
CA ILE A 371 -4.17 -18.91 -7.60
C ILE A 371 -4.62 -20.15 -8.37
N LYS A 372 -5.74 -20.03 -9.09
CA LYS A 372 -6.28 -21.04 -10.00
C LYS A 372 -6.63 -20.39 -11.33
N ASP A 373 -6.12 -20.94 -12.41
CA ASP A 373 -6.38 -20.48 -13.78
C ASP A 373 -6.13 -18.96 -13.93
N GLY A 374 -5.01 -18.49 -13.35
CA GLY A 374 -4.63 -17.08 -13.37
C GLY A 374 -5.52 -16.14 -12.53
N GLN A 375 -6.36 -16.68 -11.67
CA GLN A 375 -7.28 -15.91 -10.82
C GLN A 375 -7.06 -16.19 -9.33
N TRP A 376 -7.29 -15.18 -8.53
CA TRP A 376 -7.32 -15.29 -7.08
C TRP A 376 -8.61 -15.98 -6.61
N LYS A 377 -8.48 -17.03 -5.83
CA LYS A 377 -9.59 -17.74 -5.20
C LYS A 377 -9.45 -17.69 -3.70
N LEU A 378 -10.52 -17.29 -3.04
CA LEU A 378 -10.60 -17.28 -1.58
C LEU A 378 -10.47 -18.73 -1.06
N LEU A 379 -9.61 -18.94 -0.08
CA LEU A 379 -9.52 -20.17 0.70
C LEU A 379 -10.34 -19.99 1.98
N GLU A 380 -11.16 -20.99 2.31
CA GLU A 380 -11.92 -21.05 3.55
C GLU A 380 -11.04 -21.21 4.79
#